data_80ed166a3bc60a09a6c46fc8367b6676
#
_entry.id   80ed166a3bc60a09a6c46fc8367b6676
#
_cell.length_a   1.000
_cell.length_b   1.000
_cell.length_c   1.000
_cell.angle_alpha   90.00
_cell.angle_beta   90.00
_cell.angle_gamma   90.00
#
_symmetry.space_group_name_H-M   'P 1'
#
loop_
_entity.id
_entity.type
_entity.pdbx_description
1 polymer ?
#
loop_
_entity_poly.entity_id
_entity_poly.type
_entity_poly.pdbx_seq_one_letter_code
_entity_poly.pdbx_strand_id
1 'polypeptide(L)'
;VIHKRRVEGVGDFEVRIELKNDVIKEINIMGDFFIVGDIDKEILARLRNVKMEKEAIMKALPERVDNIIHHLNKEILTDIIINK
;
A
#
# COMPACT_ATOMS: atom_id res chain seq x y z
N VAL A 1 2.04 5.95 12.18
CA VAL A 1 3.19 5.96 11.28
C VAL A 1 2.79 6.58 9.96
N ILE A 2 3.58 7.51 9.47
CA ILE A 2 3.34 8.19 8.18
C ILE A 2 4.58 8.05 7.33
N HIS A 3 4.41 7.48 6.14
CA HIS A 3 5.49 7.36 5.15
C HIS A 3 5.10 8.15 3.90
N LYS A 4 6.06 8.88 3.35
CA LYS A 4 5.85 9.65 2.11
C LYS A 4 6.89 9.23 1.09
N ARG A 5 6.47 9.09 -0.16
CA ARG A 5 7.38 8.73 -1.24
C ARG A 5 6.85 9.18 -2.59
N ARG A 6 7.75 9.69 -3.42
CA ARG A 6 7.46 9.92 -4.83
C ARG A 6 7.93 8.72 -5.64
N VAL A 7 7.06 8.20 -6.48
CA VAL A 7 7.40 7.09 -7.38
C VAL A 7 7.41 7.63 -8.81
N GLU A 8 8.56 7.58 -9.44
CA GLU A 8 8.73 8.07 -10.80
C GLU A 8 7.76 7.37 -11.75
N GLY A 9 7.06 8.15 -12.57
CA GLY A 9 6.08 7.62 -13.52
C GLY A 9 4.73 7.25 -12.91
N VAL A 10 4.56 7.37 -11.60
CA VAL A 10 3.31 7.01 -10.91
C VAL A 10 2.71 8.20 -10.18
N GLY A 11 3.48 8.82 -9.28
CA GLY A 11 3.01 9.96 -8.51
C GLY A 11 3.57 10.01 -7.11
N ASP A 12 2.95 10.86 -6.29
CA ASP A 12 3.33 11.04 -4.90
C ASP A 12 2.43 10.21 -3.99
N PHE A 13 3.01 9.58 -2.99
CA PHE A 13 2.29 8.75 -2.04
C PHE A 13 2.49 9.22 -0.61
N GLU A 14 1.41 9.20 0.16
CA GLU A 14 1.46 9.32 1.61
C GLU A 14 0.70 8.13 2.16
N VAL A 15 1.37 7.30 2.96
CA VAL A 15 0.77 6.13 3.57
C VAL A 15 0.71 6.36 5.07
N ARG A 16 -0.49 6.29 5.63
CA ARG A 16 -0.72 6.43 7.07
C ARG A 16 -1.13 5.08 7.63
N ILE A 17 -0.42 4.63 8.65
CA ILE A 17 -0.63 3.30 9.21
C ILE A 17 -0.79 3.39 10.72
N GLU A 18 -1.84 2.74 11.23
CA GLU A 18 -2.01 2.51 12.65
C GLU A 18 -1.65 1.06 12.94
N LEU A 19 -0.66 0.86 13.80
CA LEU A 19 -0.18 -0.46 14.16
C LEU A 19 -0.62 -0.84 15.58
N LYS A 20 -0.84 -2.13 15.79
CA LYS A 20 -1.02 -2.72 17.11
C LYS A 20 -0.33 -4.06 17.13
N ASN A 21 0.67 -4.21 18.00
CA ASN A 21 1.47 -5.45 18.11
C ASN A 21 2.08 -5.86 16.76
N ASP A 22 2.62 -4.87 16.02
CA ASP A 22 3.24 -5.06 14.70
C ASP A 22 2.26 -5.55 13.62
N VAL A 23 0.97 -5.39 13.87
CA VAL A 23 -0.09 -5.73 12.92
C VAL A 23 -0.77 -4.46 12.45
N ILE A 24 -1.05 -4.37 11.16
CA ILE A 24 -1.77 -3.22 10.58
C ILE A 24 -3.22 -3.24 11.04
N LYS A 25 -3.61 -2.24 11.83
CA LYS A 25 -5.00 -2.09 12.26
C LYS A 25 -5.80 -1.25 11.28
N GLU A 26 -5.21 -0.14 10.88
CA GLU A 26 -5.78 0.73 9.84
C GLU A 26 -4.67 1.20 8.94
N ILE A 27 -5.00 1.38 7.67
CA ILE A 27 -4.09 1.93 6.69
C ILE A 27 -4.86 2.81 5.73
N ASN A 28 -4.25 3.92 5.36
CA ASN A 28 -4.79 4.81 4.34
C ASN A 28 -3.67 5.22 3.39
N ILE A 29 -4.01 5.30 2.11
CA ILE A 29 -3.07 5.68 1.06
C ILE A 29 -3.67 6.86 0.32
N MET A 30 -2.94 7.96 0.31
CA MET A 30 -3.40 9.19 -0.35
C MET A 30 -2.24 9.82 -1.12
N GLY A 31 -2.55 10.76 -1.97
CA GLY A 31 -1.54 11.45 -2.74
C GLY A 31 -2.03 11.82 -4.13
N ASP A 32 -1.09 11.91 -5.06
CA ASP A 32 -1.35 12.34 -6.43
C ASP A 32 -0.96 11.20 -7.38
N PHE A 33 -1.93 10.36 -7.70
CA PHE A 33 -1.75 9.20 -8.59
C PHE A 33 -3.10 8.81 -9.17
N PHE A 34 -3.08 8.01 -10.26
CA PHE A 34 -4.31 7.56 -10.90
C PHE A 34 -4.83 6.26 -10.30
N ILE A 35 -6.06 6.29 -9.81
CA ILE A 35 -6.76 5.11 -9.31
C ILE A 35 -7.64 4.59 -10.45
N VAL A 36 -7.43 3.32 -10.84
CA VAL A 36 -8.18 2.69 -11.92
C VAL A 36 -9.03 1.52 -11.45
N GLY A 37 -8.92 1.15 -10.19
CA GLY A 37 -9.70 0.09 -9.55
C GLY A 37 -10.26 0.56 -8.22
N ASP A 38 -10.61 -0.40 -7.35
CA ASP A 38 -11.17 -0.12 -6.03
C ASP A 38 -10.07 -0.26 -4.97
N ILE A 39 -9.45 0.87 -4.62
CA ILE A 39 -8.34 0.87 -3.66
C ILE A 39 -8.79 0.41 -2.26
N ASP A 40 -9.98 0.77 -1.85
CA ASP A 40 -10.47 0.40 -0.52
C ASP A 40 -10.68 -1.11 -0.40
N LYS A 41 -11.33 -1.70 -1.38
CA LYS A 41 -11.66 -3.13 -1.35
C LYS A 41 -10.46 -4.00 -1.70
N GLU A 42 -9.68 -3.59 -2.68
CA GLU A 42 -8.65 -4.47 -3.26
C GLU A 42 -7.27 -4.28 -2.64
N ILE A 43 -7.03 -3.18 -1.94
CA ILE A 43 -5.77 -2.94 -1.25
C ILE A 43 -5.98 -2.75 0.25
N LEU A 44 -6.69 -1.71 0.66
CA LEU A 44 -6.75 -1.34 2.08
C LEU A 44 -7.43 -2.40 2.94
N ALA A 45 -8.55 -2.94 2.48
CA ALA A 45 -9.25 -3.99 3.22
C ALA A 45 -8.41 -5.26 3.36
N ARG A 46 -7.60 -5.57 2.37
CA ARG A 46 -6.74 -6.76 2.39
C ARG A 46 -5.57 -6.64 3.35
N LEU A 47 -5.17 -5.42 3.68
CA LEU A 47 -4.02 -5.17 4.55
C LEU A 47 -4.39 -5.08 6.03
N ARG A 48 -5.67 -4.98 6.36
CA ARG A 48 -6.10 -5.00 7.76
C ARG A 48 -5.77 -6.34 8.40
N ASN A 49 -5.22 -6.27 9.61
CA ASN A 49 -4.82 -7.43 10.39
C ASN A 49 -3.64 -8.20 9.79
N VAL A 50 -2.91 -7.58 8.88
CA VAL A 50 -1.71 -8.15 8.28
C VAL A 50 -0.49 -7.70 9.07
N LYS A 51 0.44 -8.60 9.29
CA LYS A 51 1.67 -8.30 9.98
C LYS A 51 2.52 -7.31 9.19
N MET A 52 3.15 -6.37 9.88
CA MET A 52 3.94 -5.32 9.26
C MET A 52 5.31 -5.84 8.84
N GLU A 53 5.32 -6.73 7.88
CA GLU A 53 6.55 -7.28 7.29
C GLU A 53 6.33 -7.55 5.81
N LYS A 54 7.43 -7.51 5.05
CA LYS A 54 7.38 -7.55 3.58
C LYS A 54 6.63 -8.76 3.06
N GLU A 55 6.95 -9.94 3.58
CA GLU A 55 6.37 -11.19 3.09
C GLU A 55 4.86 -11.26 3.31
N ALA A 56 4.40 -10.85 4.49
CA ALA A 56 2.98 -10.85 4.81
C ALA A 56 2.21 -9.86 3.94
N ILE A 57 2.76 -8.67 3.74
CA ILE A 57 2.13 -7.63 2.91
C ILE A 57 2.07 -8.08 1.45
N MET A 58 3.17 -8.65 0.94
CA MET A 58 3.20 -9.16 -0.44
C MET A 58 2.15 -10.23 -0.67
N LYS A 59 1.94 -11.11 0.30
CA LYS A 59 0.91 -12.16 0.22
C LYS A 59 -0.51 -11.60 0.22
N ALA A 60 -0.74 -10.55 0.99
CA ALA A 60 -2.07 -9.96 1.13
C ALA A 60 -2.48 -9.12 -0.08
N LEU A 61 -1.52 -8.50 -0.75
CA LEU A 61 -1.80 -7.64 -1.90
C LEU A 61 -2.19 -8.45 -3.13
N PRO A 62 -3.03 -7.89 -4.01
CA PRO A 62 -3.35 -8.53 -5.28
C PRO A 62 -2.12 -8.59 -6.16
N GLU A 63 -2.05 -9.58 -7.05
CA GLU A 63 -0.93 -9.80 -7.94
C GLU A 63 -0.70 -8.60 -8.88
N ARG A 64 -1.77 -8.03 -9.38
CA ARG A 64 -1.74 -6.92 -10.33
C ARG A 64 -2.18 -5.63 -9.67
N VAL A 65 -1.32 -5.05 -8.83
CA VAL A 65 -1.57 -3.75 -8.20
C VAL A 65 -1.77 -2.65 -9.25
N ASP A 66 -1.18 -2.79 -10.42
CA ASP A 66 -1.38 -1.86 -11.53
C ASP A 66 -2.80 -1.84 -12.09
N ASN A 67 -3.63 -2.83 -11.75
CA ASN A 67 -5.06 -2.79 -12.06
C ASN A 67 -5.85 -1.91 -11.09
N ILE A 68 -5.22 -1.42 -10.04
CA ILE A 68 -5.86 -0.57 -9.02
C ILE A 68 -5.23 0.82 -9.02
N ILE A 69 -3.90 0.90 -8.99
CA ILE A 69 -3.16 2.16 -9.09
C ILE A 69 -2.29 2.09 -10.33
N HIS A 70 -2.56 2.96 -11.27
CA HIS A 70 -1.94 2.94 -12.59
C HIS A 70 -0.41 2.98 -12.51
N HIS A 71 0.24 2.05 -13.19
CA HIS A 71 1.70 1.91 -13.27
C HIS A 71 2.42 1.53 -11.97
N LEU A 72 1.70 1.28 -10.88
CA LEU A 72 2.32 0.85 -9.64
C LEU A 72 2.41 -0.68 -9.60
N ASN A 73 3.53 -1.21 -9.15
CA ASN A 73 3.64 -2.65 -8.95
C ASN A 73 3.58 -3.00 -7.47
N LYS A 74 3.34 -4.28 -7.22
CA LYS A 74 3.16 -4.84 -5.89
C LYS A 74 4.36 -4.64 -4.98
N GLU A 75 5.57 -4.84 -5.50
CA GLU A 75 6.80 -4.71 -4.73
C GLU A 75 7.07 -3.26 -4.31
N ILE A 76 6.87 -2.33 -5.23
CA ILE A 76 7.05 -0.91 -4.92
C ILE A 76 6.05 -0.47 -3.85
N LEU A 77 4.78 -0.87 -3.98
CA LEU A 77 3.79 -0.53 -2.96
C LEU A 77 4.18 -1.10 -1.60
N THR A 78 4.63 -2.34 -1.56
CA THR A 78 5.10 -2.96 -0.33
C THR A 78 6.24 -2.17 0.29
N ASP A 79 7.21 -1.75 -0.52
CA ASP A 79 8.35 -0.98 -0.03
C ASP A 79 7.93 0.40 0.53
N ILE A 80 6.92 1.03 -0.07
CA ILE A 80 6.36 2.27 0.46
C ILE A 80 5.73 2.03 1.84
N ILE A 81 4.95 0.96 1.97
CA ILE A 81 4.26 0.63 3.23
C ILE A 81 5.25 0.36 4.35
N ILE A 82 6.28 -0.44 4.10
CA ILE A 82 7.28 -0.77 5.12
C ILE A 82 8.42 0.26 5.18
N ASN A 83 8.41 1.24 4.30
CA ASN A 83 9.40 2.33 4.24
C ASN A 83 10.83 1.84 3.97
N LYS A 84 10.98 1.10 2.90
CA LYS A 84 12.31 0.60 2.49
C LYS A 84 12.82 1.15 1.17
#